data_e56bec23ed644164dc8553c8e7c12f88
#
_entry.id   e56bec23ed644164dc8553c8e7c12f88
#
_cell.length_a   1.000
_cell.length_b   1.000
_cell.length_c   1.000
_cell.angle_alpha   90.00
_cell.angle_beta   90.00
_cell.angle_gamma   90.00
#
_symmetry.space_group_name_H-M   'P 1'
#
loop_
_entity.id
_entity.type
_entity.pdbx_description
1 polymer ?
#
loop_
_entity_poly.entity_id
_entity_poly.type
_entity_poly.pdbx_seq_one_letter_code
_entity_poly.pdbx_strand_id
1 'polypeptide(L)'
;VRRMELIASGRDADVYALDGHRVLRRYRHGGPTEREARLMAYVAEHGYPVPRVHDVDGADMVMERLAGPTMVEVLARRPWRVRRLGRQLGALHDRLHAIPAPGWLPVGFAGTDDDRVLHLDLHPGNVVLTGRGPVVIDWRNAAAGAPAADLAMTLVTVGTADIPWPVVRAGRGLLLRGLRAGSRADPGPWLRAAVETRRGDPNVTAREAARLRAFAEAPGKVSGDG
;
A
#
# COMPACT_ATOMS: atom_id res chain seq x y z
N VAL A 1 -15.33 24.96 -20.67
CA VAL A 1 -14.39 24.04 -20.02
C VAL A 1 -14.99 23.62 -18.68
N ARG A 2 -15.48 22.40 -18.53
CA ARG A 2 -15.95 21.89 -17.22
C ARG A 2 -14.75 21.92 -16.26
N ARG A 3 -14.86 22.70 -15.21
CA ARG A 3 -13.84 22.74 -14.13
C ARG A 3 -13.83 21.38 -13.46
N MET A 4 -12.74 20.63 -13.60
CA MET A 4 -12.58 19.34 -12.92
C MET A 4 -12.57 19.59 -11.41
N GLU A 5 -13.36 18.82 -10.66
CA GLU A 5 -13.41 18.92 -9.19
C GLU A 5 -12.25 18.13 -8.61
N LEU A 6 -11.39 18.80 -7.83
CA LEU A 6 -10.35 18.13 -7.06
C LEU A 6 -10.99 17.36 -5.89
N ILE A 7 -10.85 16.02 -5.88
CA ILE A 7 -11.43 15.16 -4.84
C ILE A 7 -10.42 14.61 -3.86
N ALA A 8 -9.15 14.55 -4.25
CA ALA A 8 -8.06 14.17 -3.37
C ALA A 8 -6.74 14.79 -3.85
N SER A 9 -5.88 15.14 -2.92
CA SER A 9 -4.52 15.60 -3.18
C SER A 9 -3.55 14.72 -2.38
N GLY A 10 -2.82 13.88 -3.09
CA GLY A 10 -1.77 13.06 -2.53
C GLY A 10 -0.41 13.76 -2.56
N ARG A 11 0.63 13.03 -2.21
CA ARG A 11 2.01 13.52 -2.20
C ARG A 11 2.51 13.87 -3.60
N ASP A 12 2.29 12.97 -4.56
CA ASP A 12 2.89 13.02 -5.89
C ASP A 12 1.87 13.32 -6.99
N ALA A 13 0.59 13.16 -6.70
CA ALA A 13 -0.49 13.29 -7.67
C ALA A 13 -1.76 13.89 -7.04
N ASP A 14 -2.50 14.58 -7.88
CA ASP A 14 -3.83 15.07 -7.58
C ASP A 14 -4.87 14.20 -8.29
N VAL A 15 -6.04 14.01 -7.66
CA VAL A 15 -7.13 13.22 -8.20
C VAL A 15 -8.35 14.11 -8.41
N TYR A 16 -8.84 14.16 -9.64
CA TYR A 16 -9.97 14.96 -10.06
C TYR A 16 -11.15 14.07 -10.47
N ALA A 17 -12.36 14.45 -10.10
CA ALA A 17 -13.55 13.81 -10.64
C ALA A 17 -13.74 14.20 -12.11
N LEU A 18 -13.84 13.20 -12.99
CA LEU A 18 -14.26 13.41 -14.39
C LEU A 18 -15.78 13.27 -14.52
N ASP A 19 -16.33 12.23 -13.89
CA ASP A 19 -17.75 11.95 -13.83
C ASP A 19 -18.10 11.07 -12.62
N GLY A 20 -19.30 10.47 -12.61
CA GLY A 20 -19.74 9.56 -11.54
C GLY A 20 -18.94 8.26 -11.43
N HIS A 21 -18.21 7.88 -12.48
CA HIS A 21 -17.56 6.57 -12.61
C HIS A 21 -16.06 6.63 -12.84
N ARG A 22 -15.52 7.79 -13.21
CA ARG A 22 -14.12 7.97 -13.56
C ARG A 22 -13.48 9.12 -12.81
N VAL A 23 -12.19 8.95 -12.52
CA VAL A 23 -11.30 9.97 -11.98
C VAL A 23 -10.09 10.13 -12.88
N LEU A 24 -9.52 11.33 -12.87
CA LEU A 24 -8.22 11.63 -13.44
C LEU A 24 -7.21 11.73 -12.30
N ARG A 25 -6.19 10.88 -12.29
CA ARG A 25 -5.00 11.02 -11.44
C ARG A 25 -3.92 11.69 -12.25
N ARG A 26 -3.46 12.84 -11.79
CA ARG A 26 -2.42 13.66 -12.43
C ARG A 26 -1.18 13.74 -11.56
N TYR A 27 -0.07 13.25 -12.05
CA TYR A 27 1.22 13.40 -11.40
C TYR A 27 1.77 14.81 -11.58
N ARG A 28 2.28 15.44 -10.48
CA ARG A 28 2.77 16.82 -10.49
C ARG A 28 4.12 16.98 -11.18
N HIS A 29 4.98 15.97 -11.11
CA HIS A 29 6.36 16.01 -11.59
C HIS A 29 6.68 14.90 -12.58
N GLY A 30 5.68 14.44 -13.32
CA GLY A 30 5.77 13.22 -14.09
C GLY A 30 5.80 12.00 -13.18
N GLY A 31 5.30 10.89 -13.66
CA GLY A 31 5.21 9.65 -12.90
C GLY A 31 5.36 8.44 -13.80
N PRO A 32 5.49 7.25 -13.22
CA PRO A 32 5.58 6.01 -13.99
C PRO A 32 4.20 5.53 -14.46
N THR A 33 3.35 6.45 -14.96
CA THR A 33 1.95 6.22 -15.30
C THR A 33 1.75 5.01 -16.21
N GLU A 34 2.53 4.91 -17.29
CA GLU A 34 2.43 3.78 -18.23
C GLU A 34 2.82 2.46 -17.57
N ARG A 35 3.90 2.45 -16.78
CA ARG A 35 4.34 1.27 -16.04
C ARG A 35 3.31 0.87 -14.98
N GLU A 36 2.79 1.84 -14.24
CA GLU A 36 1.76 1.62 -13.22
C GLU A 36 0.48 1.07 -13.86
N ALA A 37 0.00 1.65 -14.94
CA ALA A 37 -1.17 1.18 -15.66
C ALA A 37 -0.97 -0.23 -16.23
N ARG A 38 0.19 -0.50 -16.83
CA ARG A 38 0.55 -1.82 -17.33
C ARG A 38 0.56 -2.86 -16.22
N LEU A 39 1.10 -2.52 -15.05
CA LEU A 39 1.11 -3.42 -13.91
C LEU A 39 -0.30 -3.65 -13.35
N MET A 40 -1.12 -2.59 -13.22
CA MET A 40 -2.50 -2.74 -12.78
C MET A 40 -3.31 -3.64 -13.71
N ALA A 41 -3.12 -3.51 -15.04
CA ALA A 41 -3.74 -4.43 -16.01
C ALA A 41 -3.25 -5.86 -15.79
N TYR A 42 -1.95 -6.07 -15.65
CA TYR A 42 -1.36 -7.38 -15.43
C TYR A 42 -1.89 -8.08 -14.17
N VAL A 43 -1.91 -7.38 -13.02
CA VAL A 43 -2.43 -7.99 -11.79
C VAL A 43 -3.95 -8.18 -11.82
N ALA A 44 -4.68 -7.33 -12.56
CA ALA A 44 -6.13 -7.52 -12.79
C ALA A 44 -6.43 -8.80 -13.58
N GLU A 45 -5.63 -9.12 -14.62
CA GLU A 45 -5.73 -10.38 -15.39
C GLU A 45 -5.52 -11.61 -14.50
N HIS A 46 -4.74 -11.49 -13.42
CA HIS A 46 -4.57 -12.52 -12.39
C HIS A 46 -5.64 -12.48 -11.30
N GLY A 47 -6.72 -11.71 -11.50
CA GLY A 47 -7.83 -11.60 -10.55
C GLY A 47 -7.55 -10.77 -9.30
N TYR A 48 -6.46 -9.99 -9.27
CA TYR A 48 -6.18 -9.11 -8.13
C TYR A 48 -7.05 -7.84 -8.15
N PRO A 49 -7.57 -7.39 -7.01
CA PRO A 49 -8.53 -6.29 -6.97
C PRO A 49 -7.83 -4.92 -7.09
N VAL A 50 -7.87 -4.36 -8.26
CA VAL A 50 -7.35 -3.02 -8.59
C VAL A 50 -8.43 -2.18 -9.29
N PRO A 51 -8.30 -0.84 -9.32
CA PRO A 51 -9.14 -0.01 -10.17
C PRO A 51 -8.89 -0.31 -11.65
N ARG A 52 -9.94 -0.24 -12.47
CA ARG A 52 -9.77 -0.32 -13.90
C ARG A 52 -9.09 0.96 -14.41
N VAL A 53 -8.03 0.83 -15.17
CA VAL A 53 -7.42 1.92 -15.94
C VAL A 53 -8.13 2.02 -17.28
N HIS A 54 -8.53 3.24 -17.67
CA HIS A 54 -9.24 3.52 -18.92
C HIS A 54 -8.33 4.14 -19.97
N ASP A 55 -7.42 5.03 -19.55
CA ASP A 55 -6.54 5.77 -20.43
C ASP A 55 -5.31 6.28 -19.70
N VAL A 56 -4.21 6.48 -20.42
CA VAL A 56 -2.96 7.05 -19.92
C VAL A 56 -2.40 8.00 -20.97
N ASP A 57 -2.10 9.23 -20.56
CA ASP A 57 -1.46 10.24 -21.41
C ASP A 57 -0.43 11.03 -20.57
N GLY A 58 0.85 10.77 -20.79
CA GLY A 58 1.95 11.40 -20.08
C GLY A 58 1.83 11.26 -18.55
N ALA A 59 1.56 12.37 -17.85
CA ALA A 59 1.41 12.38 -16.39
C ALA A 59 -0.02 12.05 -15.92
N ASP A 60 -0.96 11.87 -16.83
CA ASP A 60 -2.37 11.67 -16.56
C ASP A 60 -2.78 10.21 -16.69
N MET A 61 -3.55 9.73 -15.73
CA MET A 61 -4.16 8.40 -15.75
C MET A 61 -5.66 8.51 -15.45
N VAL A 62 -6.48 8.12 -16.41
CA VAL A 62 -7.94 8.01 -16.23
C VAL A 62 -8.26 6.62 -15.70
N MET A 63 -8.89 6.56 -14.55
CA MET A 63 -9.18 5.30 -13.88
C MET A 63 -10.58 5.26 -13.26
N GLU A 64 -11.01 4.08 -12.88
CA GLU A 64 -12.27 3.84 -12.18
C GLU A 64 -12.36 4.69 -10.90
N ARG A 65 -13.49 5.37 -10.72
CA ARG A 65 -13.84 6.02 -9.46
C ARG A 65 -14.37 5.00 -8.46
N LEU A 66 -13.60 4.75 -7.41
CA LEU A 66 -14.00 3.81 -6.37
C LEU A 66 -14.99 4.47 -5.40
N ALA A 67 -16.11 3.79 -5.15
CA ALA A 67 -17.09 4.19 -4.15
C ALA A 67 -16.86 3.41 -2.85
N GLY A 68 -16.42 4.09 -1.80
CA GLY A 68 -16.19 3.51 -0.48
C GLY A 68 -15.11 4.22 0.33
N PRO A 69 -15.07 3.99 1.64
CA PRO A 69 -14.01 4.52 2.50
C PRO A 69 -12.72 3.69 2.35
N THR A 70 -11.60 4.30 2.67
CA THR A 70 -10.35 3.57 2.88
C THR A 70 -10.43 2.68 4.12
N MET A 71 -9.61 1.65 4.16
CA MET A 71 -9.55 0.76 5.33
C MET A 71 -9.15 1.52 6.60
N VAL A 72 -8.28 2.55 6.49
CA VAL A 72 -7.88 3.38 7.64
C VAL A 72 -9.05 4.24 8.15
N GLU A 73 -9.91 4.77 7.29
CA GLU A 73 -11.12 5.49 7.70
C GLU A 73 -12.11 4.57 8.40
N VAL A 74 -12.23 3.32 7.92
CA VAL A 74 -13.07 2.33 8.61
C VAL A 74 -12.48 1.98 9.98
N LEU A 75 -11.17 1.85 10.11
CA LEU A 75 -10.50 1.64 11.40
C LEU A 75 -10.78 2.79 12.38
N ALA A 76 -10.75 4.03 11.91
CA ALA A 76 -11.04 5.21 12.73
C ALA A 76 -12.51 5.22 13.24
N ARG A 77 -13.47 4.82 12.39
CA ARG A 77 -14.90 4.81 12.72
C ARG A 77 -15.37 3.53 13.42
N ARG A 78 -14.69 2.40 13.20
CA ARG A 78 -15.06 1.06 13.68
C ARG A 78 -13.85 0.29 14.21
N PRO A 79 -13.20 0.74 15.30
CA PRO A 79 -11.95 0.19 15.81
C PRO A 79 -12.05 -1.29 16.22
N TRP A 80 -13.24 -1.78 16.58
CA TRP A 80 -13.44 -3.21 16.87
C TRP A 80 -13.18 -4.13 15.68
N ARG A 81 -13.13 -3.61 14.43
CA ARG A 81 -12.82 -4.38 13.24
C ARG A 81 -11.31 -4.58 13.02
N VAL A 82 -10.47 -4.02 13.87
CA VAL A 82 -9.01 -3.94 13.66
C VAL A 82 -8.37 -5.29 13.36
N ARG A 83 -8.68 -6.34 14.11
CA ARG A 83 -8.14 -7.69 13.88
C ARG A 83 -8.61 -8.28 12.54
N ARG A 84 -9.89 -8.10 12.20
CA ARG A 84 -10.45 -8.58 10.94
C ARG A 84 -9.82 -7.87 9.74
N LEU A 85 -9.69 -6.55 9.80
CA LEU A 85 -9.09 -5.74 8.73
C LEU A 85 -7.59 -6.01 8.61
N GLY A 86 -6.89 -6.25 9.71
CA GLY A 86 -5.51 -6.71 9.68
C GLY A 86 -5.36 -8.05 8.93
N ARG A 87 -6.18 -9.05 9.24
CA ARG A 87 -6.18 -10.34 8.51
C ARG A 87 -6.50 -10.15 7.02
N GLN A 88 -7.46 -9.29 6.70
CA GLN A 88 -7.81 -8.99 5.32
C GLN A 88 -6.65 -8.36 4.56
N LEU A 89 -5.90 -7.45 5.21
CA LEU A 89 -4.68 -6.86 4.64
C LEU A 89 -3.61 -7.93 4.39
N GLY A 90 -3.41 -8.86 5.33
CA GLY A 90 -2.49 -9.99 5.15
C GLY A 90 -2.90 -10.92 3.99
N ALA A 91 -4.21 -11.22 3.88
CA ALA A 91 -4.72 -12.01 2.76
C ALA A 91 -4.58 -11.30 1.40
N LEU A 92 -4.60 -9.97 1.36
CA LEU A 92 -4.29 -9.21 0.15
C LEU A 92 -2.82 -9.38 -0.25
N HIS A 93 -1.89 -9.39 0.70
CA HIS A 93 -0.49 -9.70 0.43
C HIS A 93 -0.34 -11.11 -0.16
N ASP A 94 -0.90 -12.13 0.48
CA ASP A 94 -0.79 -13.52 -0.02
C ASP A 94 -1.36 -13.69 -1.43
N ARG A 95 -2.47 -13.00 -1.74
CA ARG A 95 -3.06 -13.00 -3.08
C ARG A 95 -2.15 -12.32 -4.10
N LEU A 96 -1.52 -11.20 -3.74
CA LEU A 96 -0.58 -10.50 -4.62
C LEU A 96 0.66 -11.35 -4.87
N HIS A 97 1.20 -11.93 -3.82
CA HIS A 97 2.41 -12.76 -3.87
C HIS A 97 2.20 -14.12 -4.57
N ALA A 98 0.97 -14.49 -4.90
CA ALA A 98 0.71 -15.62 -5.79
C ALA A 98 0.97 -15.27 -7.28
N ILE A 99 1.11 -13.98 -7.63
CA ILE A 99 1.30 -13.51 -9.01
C ILE A 99 2.80 -13.46 -9.32
N PRO A 100 3.30 -14.21 -10.31
CA PRO A 100 4.68 -14.11 -10.77
C PRO A 100 5.02 -12.69 -11.23
N ALA A 101 6.22 -12.23 -10.94
CA ALA A 101 6.66 -10.93 -11.43
C ALA A 101 6.95 -11.01 -12.93
N PRO A 102 6.39 -10.11 -13.76
CA PRO A 102 6.74 -10.08 -15.17
C PRO A 102 8.16 -9.51 -15.36
N GLY A 103 8.92 -10.03 -16.33
CA GLY A 103 10.32 -9.68 -16.55
C GLY A 103 10.61 -8.20 -16.86
N TRP A 104 9.59 -7.40 -17.15
CA TRP A 104 9.71 -5.95 -17.34
C TRP A 104 9.53 -5.15 -16.04
N LEU A 105 9.13 -5.78 -14.93
CA LEU A 105 8.96 -5.10 -13.65
C LEU A 105 10.32 -4.94 -12.97
N PRO A 106 10.70 -3.74 -12.52
CA PRO A 106 11.98 -3.52 -11.84
C PRO A 106 12.11 -4.37 -10.57
N VAL A 107 13.30 -4.87 -10.32
CA VAL A 107 13.60 -5.59 -9.07
C VAL A 107 13.74 -4.57 -7.93
N GLY A 108 12.95 -4.76 -6.86
CA GLY A 108 12.95 -3.87 -5.69
C GLY A 108 13.71 -4.43 -4.48
N PHE A 109 13.61 -5.71 -4.25
CA PHE A 109 14.33 -6.41 -3.19
C PHE A 109 14.90 -7.72 -3.72
N ALA A 110 16.18 -7.91 -3.57
CA ALA A 110 17.04 -9.02 -3.98
C ALA A 110 16.34 -10.08 -4.84
N GLY A 111 16.47 -9.91 -6.16
CA GLY A 111 15.81 -10.77 -7.12
C GLY A 111 16.25 -12.23 -6.97
N THR A 112 15.28 -13.13 -7.08
CA THR A 112 15.44 -14.57 -7.17
C THR A 112 14.69 -15.05 -8.41
N ASP A 113 14.93 -16.29 -8.82
CA ASP A 113 14.19 -16.89 -9.94
C ASP A 113 12.68 -17.04 -9.65
N ASP A 114 12.25 -16.84 -8.39
CA ASP A 114 10.87 -16.96 -7.94
C ASP A 114 10.28 -15.60 -7.49
N ASP A 115 10.69 -14.53 -8.11
CA ASP A 115 10.19 -13.19 -7.81
C ASP A 115 8.69 -13.07 -8.05
N ARG A 116 8.03 -12.37 -7.14
CA ARG A 116 6.60 -12.06 -7.17
C ARG A 116 6.37 -10.58 -7.33
N VAL A 117 5.13 -10.22 -7.70
CA VAL A 117 4.74 -8.81 -7.70
C VAL A 117 4.63 -8.33 -6.25
N LEU A 118 5.37 -7.27 -5.94
CA LEU A 118 5.35 -6.58 -4.65
C LEU A 118 4.69 -5.23 -4.83
N HIS A 119 3.93 -4.77 -3.83
CA HIS A 119 3.35 -3.43 -3.82
C HIS A 119 4.28 -2.40 -3.20
N LEU A 120 5.01 -2.77 -2.17
CA LEU A 120 5.97 -2.01 -1.38
C LEU A 120 5.39 -0.80 -0.61
N ASP A 121 4.07 -0.59 -0.69
CA ASP A 121 3.35 0.43 0.09
C ASP A 121 1.90 -0.02 0.41
N LEU A 122 1.68 -1.33 0.58
CA LEU A 122 0.35 -1.88 0.87
C LEU A 122 -0.03 -1.68 2.35
N HIS A 123 -0.63 -0.56 2.65
CA HIS A 123 -1.11 -0.20 3.98
C HIS A 123 -2.61 0.14 3.98
N PRO A 124 -3.28 0.29 5.14
CA PRO A 124 -4.74 0.53 5.20
C PRO A 124 -5.23 1.78 4.46
N GLY A 125 -4.37 2.76 4.21
CA GLY A 125 -4.70 3.94 3.41
C GLY A 125 -4.81 3.64 1.92
N ASN A 126 -4.10 2.60 1.45
CA ASN A 126 -4.07 2.18 0.04
C ASN A 126 -5.05 1.03 -0.26
N VAL A 127 -6.02 0.78 0.63
CA VAL A 127 -7.10 -0.18 0.41
C VAL A 127 -8.46 0.50 0.55
N VAL A 128 -9.22 0.58 -0.53
CA VAL A 128 -10.59 1.12 -0.54
C VAL A 128 -11.57 -0.04 -0.38
N LEU A 129 -12.48 0.08 0.60
CA LEU A 129 -13.50 -0.94 0.88
C LEU A 129 -14.79 -0.61 0.11
N THR A 130 -14.93 -1.22 -1.05
CA THR A 130 -16.07 -1.02 -1.97
C THR A 130 -17.16 -2.07 -1.77
N GLY A 131 -18.29 -1.91 -2.46
CA GLY A 131 -19.36 -2.92 -2.46
C GLY A 131 -18.96 -4.28 -3.04
N ARG A 132 -17.92 -4.34 -3.90
CA ARG A 132 -17.34 -5.59 -4.44
C ARG A 132 -16.19 -6.16 -3.60
N GLY A 133 -15.87 -5.55 -2.49
CA GLY A 133 -14.77 -5.92 -1.60
C GLY A 133 -13.62 -4.92 -1.58
N PRO A 134 -12.46 -5.28 -1.01
CA PRO A 134 -11.29 -4.43 -0.98
C PRO A 134 -10.70 -4.25 -2.38
N VAL A 135 -10.29 -3.03 -2.70
CA VAL A 135 -9.58 -2.67 -3.94
C VAL A 135 -8.31 -1.94 -3.55
N VAL A 136 -7.17 -2.38 -4.10
CA VAL A 136 -5.84 -1.84 -3.79
C VAL A 136 -5.48 -0.76 -4.80
N ILE A 137 -5.00 0.38 -4.29
CA ILE A 137 -4.62 1.56 -5.05
C ILE A 137 -3.16 1.95 -4.79
N ASP A 138 -2.63 2.86 -5.59
CA ASP A 138 -1.28 3.44 -5.48
C ASP A 138 -0.14 2.44 -5.75
N TRP A 139 -0.04 2.01 -7.00
CA TRP A 139 0.91 1.01 -7.48
C TRP A 139 2.27 1.57 -7.92
N ARG A 140 2.52 2.85 -7.65
CA ARG A 140 3.74 3.56 -8.08
C ARG A 140 5.03 2.87 -7.66
N ASN A 141 5.08 2.36 -6.42
CA ASN A 141 6.27 1.77 -5.82
C ASN A 141 6.46 0.28 -6.14
N ALA A 142 5.52 -0.31 -6.86
CA ALA A 142 5.51 -1.74 -7.10
C ALA A 142 6.74 -2.23 -7.88
N ALA A 143 7.23 -3.41 -7.49
CA ALA A 143 8.45 -4.00 -8.01
C ALA A 143 8.39 -5.53 -7.97
N ALA A 144 9.38 -6.18 -8.58
CA ALA A 144 9.61 -7.62 -8.44
C ALA A 144 10.47 -7.91 -7.20
N GLY A 145 10.24 -9.06 -6.55
CA GLY A 145 11.09 -9.49 -5.45
C GLY A 145 10.46 -10.52 -4.51
N ALA A 146 11.07 -10.66 -3.33
CA ALA A 146 10.65 -11.64 -2.33
C ALA A 146 9.36 -11.20 -1.60
N PRO A 147 8.30 -12.03 -1.54
CA PRO A 147 7.05 -11.77 -0.81
C PRO A 147 7.23 -11.26 0.62
N ALA A 148 8.17 -11.85 1.34
CA ALA A 148 8.45 -11.50 2.72
C ALA A 148 8.98 -10.07 2.89
N ALA A 149 9.65 -9.51 1.87
CA ALA A 149 10.13 -8.13 1.88
C ALA A 149 8.97 -7.12 1.79
N ASP A 150 7.95 -7.39 0.96
CA ASP A 150 6.75 -6.56 0.85
C ASP A 150 5.97 -6.52 2.18
N LEU A 151 5.80 -7.68 2.82
CA LEU A 151 5.17 -7.75 4.13
C LEU A 151 6.00 -7.00 5.19
N ALA A 152 7.34 -7.09 5.16
CA ALA A 152 8.22 -6.36 6.04
C ALA A 152 8.08 -4.84 5.84
N MET A 153 8.00 -4.35 4.60
CA MET A 153 7.74 -2.94 4.29
C MET A 153 6.43 -2.47 4.91
N THR A 154 5.35 -3.24 4.77
CA THR A 154 4.05 -2.90 5.37
C THR A 154 4.12 -2.87 6.90
N LEU A 155 4.79 -3.85 7.53
CA LEU A 155 4.97 -3.86 8.99
C LEU A 155 5.73 -2.64 9.48
N VAL A 156 6.81 -2.26 8.80
CA VAL A 156 7.61 -1.08 9.14
C VAL A 156 6.79 0.19 8.91
N THR A 157 6.17 0.35 7.73
CA THR A 157 5.35 1.54 7.40
C THR A 157 4.22 1.73 8.40
N VAL A 158 3.41 0.70 8.65
CA VAL A 158 2.30 0.79 9.61
C VAL A 158 2.81 0.93 11.05
N GLY A 159 3.90 0.24 11.39
CA GLY A 159 4.51 0.28 12.73
C GLY A 159 5.05 1.64 13.12
N THR A 160 5.56 2.39 12.17
CA THR A 160 6.24 3.68 12.41
C THR A 160 5.45 4.91 12.01
N ALA A 161 4.42 4.77 11.17
CA ALA A 161 3.61 5.88 10.64
C ALA A 161 3.12 6.85 11.72
N ASP A 162 3.12 8.15 11.40
CA ASP A 162 2.50 9.17 12.23
C ASP A 162 1.00 9.25 11.93
N ILE A 163 0.21 8.50 12.71
CA ILE A 163 -1.23 8.33 12.50
C ILE A 163 -1.97 9.43 13.26
N PRO A 164 -2.76 10.28 12.57
CA PRO A 164 -3.47 11.40 13.22
C PRO A 164 -4.63 10.96 14.12
N TRP A 165 -5.18 9.76 13.90
CA TRP A 165 -6.31 9.24 14.69
C TRP A 165 -5.84 8.47 15.93
N PRO A 166 -6.11 8.98 17.16
CA PRO A 166 -5.67 8.31 18.40
C PRO A 166 -6.16 6.87 18.51
N VAL A 167 -7.41 6.59 18.13
CA VAL A 167 -8.00 5.26 18.17
C VAL A 167 -7.30 4.27 17.23
N VAL A 168 -6.89 4.71 16.04
CA VAL A 168 -6.15 3.87 15.09
C VAL A 168 -4.73 3.61 15.61
N ARG A 169 -4.12 4.64 16.20
CA ARG A 169 -2.81 4.54 16.83
C ARG A 169 -2.80 3.54 18.00
N ALA A 170 -3.82 3.60 18.87
CA ALA A 170 -3.99 2.63 19.96
C ALA A 170 -4.20 1.19 19.45
N GLY A 171 -4.92 1.03 18.32
CA GLY A 171 -5.18 -0.27 17.69
C GLY A 171 -4.03 -0.83 16.86
N ARG A 172 -2.93 -0.11 16.69
CA ARG A 172 -1.80 -0.48 15.80
C ARG A 172 -1.28 -1.89 16.04
N GLY A 173 -0.98 -2.25 17.29
CA GLY A 173 -0.48 -3.58 17.63
C GLY A 173 -1.46 -4.71 17.27
N LEU A 174 -2.78 -4.47 17.43
CA LEU A 174 -3.81 -5.43 17.03
C LEU A 174 -3.91 -5.56 15.50
N LEU A 175 -3.75 -4.47 14.78
CA LEU A 175 -3.71 -4.47 13.31
C LEU A 175 -2.52 -5.28 12.80
N LEU A 176 -1.32 -5.03 13.33
CA LEU A 176 -0.09 -5.72 12.94
C LEU A 176 -0.14 -7.22 13.29
N ARG A 177 -0.70 -7.59 14.45
CA ARG A 177 -0.98 -9.00 14.77
C ARG A 177 -1.96 -9.63 13.79
N GLY A 178 -3.01 -8.90 13.40
CA GLY A 178 -3.95 -9.35 12.39
C GLY A 178 -3.31 -9.54 11.03
N LEU A 179 -2.49 -8.59 10.59
CA LEU A 179 -1.72 -8.65 9.34
C LEU A 179 -0.84 -9.91 9.28
N ARG A 180 -0.04 -10.14 10.31
CA ARG A 180 0.81 -11.34 10.40
C ARG A 180 -0.01 -12.64 10.39
N ALA A 181 -1.13 -12.68 11.10
CA ALA A 181 -2.01 -13.85 11.13
C ALA A 181 -2.78 -14.07 9.81
N GLY A 182 -2.81 -13.09 8.94
CA GLY A 182 -3.47 -13.14 7.62
C GLY A 182 -2.51 -13.40 6.46
N SER A 183 -1.20 -13.43 6.68
CA SER A 183 -0.18 -13.73 5.67
C SER A 183 0.66 -14.93 6.05
N ARG A 184 1.14 -15.65 5.02
CA ARG A 184 2.00 -16.84 5.17
C ARG A 184 3.49 -16.49 5.13
N ALA A 185 3.85 -15.31 4.62
CA ALA A 185 5.23 -14.88 4.50
C ALA A 185 5.85 -14.60 5.88
N ASP A 186 7.10 -14.99 6.09
CA ASP A 186 7.87 -14.58 7.26
C ASP A 186 8.69 -13.31 6.97
N PRO A 187 8.28 -12.15 7.51
CA PRO A 187 8.96 -10.88 7.27
C PRO A 187 10.29 -10.73 8.04
N GLY A 188 10.56 -11.60 9.02
CA GLY A 188 11.69 -11.47 9.95
C GLY A 188 13.03 -11.14 9.28
N PRO A 189 13.49 -11.94 8.30
CA PRO A 189 14.75 -11.71 7.60
C PRO A 189 14.86 -10.36 6.88
N TRP A 190 13.72 -9.76 6.51
CA TRP A 190 13.64 -8.53 5.70
C TRP A 190 13.37 -7.26 6.50
N LEU A 191 13.08 -7.35 7.80
CA LEU A 191 12.73 -6.19 8.62
C LEU A 191 13.83 -5.13 8.62
N ARG A 192 15.09 -5.52 8.70
CA ARG A 192 16.23 -4.59 8.68
C ARG A 192 16.31 -3.85 7.35
N ALA A 193 16.25 -4.56 6.23
CA ALA A 193 16.27 -3.96 4.90
C ALA A 193 15.09 -3.02 4.69
N ALA A 194 13.89 -3.41 5.15
CA ALA A 194 12.69 -2.56 5.09
C ALA A 194 12.83 -1.27 5.92
N VAL A 195 13.45 -1.34 7.10
CA VAL A 195 13.75 -0.15 7.91
C VAL A 195 14.74 0.76 7.19
N GLU A 196 15.80 0.21 6.62
CA GLU A 196 16.80 0.99 5.87
C GLU A 196 16.19 1.67 4.65
N THR A 197 15.37 0.94 3.88
CA THR A 197 14.62 1.51 2.74
C THR A 197 13.70 2.63 3.19
N ARG A 198 12.93 2.42 4.26
CA ARG A 198 12.01 3.45 4.77
C ARG A 198 12.74 4.67 5.30
N ARG A 199 13.92 4.51 5.92
CA ARG A 199 14.77 5.64 6.37
C ARG A 199 15.29 6.50 5.22
N GLY A 200 15.48 5.91 4.04
CA GLY A 200 15.87 6.61 2.81
C GLY A 200 14.74 7.40 2.15
N ASP A 201 13.49 7.23 2.56
CA ASP A 201 12.36 7.99 2.02
C ASP A 201 12.43 9.45 2.51
N PRO A 202 12.57 10.44 1.60
CA PRO A 202 12.69 11.85 1.97
C PRO A 202 11.46 12.42 2.68
N ASN A 203 10.36 11.68 2.68
CA ASN A 203 9.10 12.09 3.28
C ASN A 203 8.89 11.56 4.72
N VAL A 204 9.87 10.87 5.27
CA VAL A 204 9.81 10.39 6.65
C VAL A 204 9.87 11.57 7.60
N THR A 205 8.84 11.71 8.45
CA THR A 205 8.79 12.75 9.47
C THR A 205 9.82 12.50 10.57
N ALA A 206 10.20 13.54 11.33
CA ALA A 206 11.12 13.40 12.47
C ALA A 206 10.59 12.37 13.51
N ARG A 207 9.27 12.30 13.71
CA ARG A 207 8.63 11.33 14.60
C ARG A 207 8.71 9.90 14.07
N GLU A 208 8.48 9.72 12.76
CA GLU A 208 8.67 8.42 12.11
C GLU A 208 10.13 7.98 12.18
N ALA A 209 11.08 8.89 11.90
CA ALA A 209 12.51 8.60 11.98
C ALA A 209 12.93 8.12 13.38
N ALA A 210 12.38 8.74 14.45
CA ALA A 210 12.63 8.28 15.81
C ALA A 210 12.08 6.86 16.06
N ARG A 211 10.87 6.56 15.58
CA ARG A 211 10.28 5.23 15.69
C ARG A 211 11.03 4.19 14.85
N LEU A 212 11.53 4.56 13.66
CA LEU A 212 12.35 3.69 12.83
C LEU A 212 13.67 3.33 13.53
N ARG A 213 14.29 4.24 14.26
CA ARG A 213 15.47 3.94 15.09
C ARG A 213 15.14 2.92 16.18
N ALA A 214 14.08 3.17 16.95
CA ALA A 214 13.63 2.25 17.99
C ALA A 214 13.24 0.87 17.45
N PHE A 215 12.62 0.82 16.26
CA PHE A 215 12.29 -0.43 15.58
C PHE A 215 13.53 -1.20 15.13
N ALA A 216 14.58 -0.51 14.66
CA ALA A 216 15.84 -1.13 14.26
C ALA A 216 16.60 -1.74 15.45
N GLU A 217 16.52 -1.11 16.64
CA GLU A 217 17.18 -1.59 17.86
C GLU A 217 16.46 -2.80 18.49
N ALA A 218 15.17 -2.98 18.22
CA ALA A 218 14.36 -4.07 18.75
C ALA A 218 13.39 -4.67 17.70
N PRO A 219 13.91 -5.30 16.63
CA PRO A 219 13.09 -5.74 15.50
C PRO A 219 12.04 -6.82 15.84
N GLY A 220 12.10 -7.43 17.02
CA GLY A 220 11.11 -8.38 17.54
C GLY A 220 10.01 -7.76 18.40
N LYS A 221 10.19 -6.55 18.89
CA LYS A 221 9.20 -5.85 19.74
C LYS A 221 8.26 -4.98 18.93
N VAL A 222 7.51 -5.56 18.00
CA VAL A 222 6.22 -5.03 17.57
C VAL A 222 5.19 -5.44 18.61
N SER A 223 5.51 -5.16 19.87
CA SER A 223 4.68 -5.41 21.02
C SER A 223 4.05 -4.10 21.43
N GLY A 224 2.72 -4.05 21.37
CA GLY A 224 1.99 -3.11 22.18
C GLY A 224 2.15 -3.50 23.67
N ASP A 225 3.22 -3.06 24.29
CA ASP A 225 3.37 -2.97 25.74
C ASP A 225 3.76 -1.51 26.04
N GLY A 226 2.76 -0.76 26.49
CA GLY A 226 2.80 0.62 26.93
C GLY A 226 1.42 1.21 27.00
#